data_4dab1bb04d52acb3fb433485aefe1209
#
_entry.id   4dab1bb04d52acb3fb433485aefe1209
#
_cell.length_a   1.000
_cell.length_b   1.000
_cell.length_c   1.000
_cell.angle_alpha   90.00
_cell.angle_beta   90.00
_cell.angle_gamma   90.00
#
_symmetry.space_group_name_H-M   'P 1'
#
loop_
_entity.id
_entity.type
_entity.pdbx_description
1 polymer ?
#
loop_
_entity_poly.entity_id
_entity_poly.type
_entity_poly.pdbx_seq_one_letter_code
_entity_poly.pdbx_strand_id
1 'polypeptide(L)'
;MDIKMRTVFGFAGALLGLAAAACAAQGGLALKHLKGGVYVVEDGYYAKENSVVYVGAEHVTVVGATWTPDTARELARQIRAVTDKPIAEVVNPNYHPDRAGGNAYWKSIGARIVSTRQTADEMRRGWDEVVAFTRRGLPDYPALPVSLPDREHPGDFELQDGRIKAFHLGAAHTRDGIFVHFPQERVLYGNCILKQELGNLSYADLNEYPKTLERLKLSELDFDTVIAGHLDALHGPELIDHYQRLLKRQASDAAAERS
;
A
#
# COMPACT_ATOMS: atom_id res chain seq x y z
N MET A 1 -70.40 -23.15 -44.25
CA MET A 1 -69.03 -23.36 -44.77
C MET A 1 -68.15 -22.34 -44.04
N ASP A 2 -67.65 -22.80 -42.84
CA ASP A 2 -66.99 -21.96 -41.83
C ASP A 2 -65.50 -21.90 -42.09
N ILE A 3 -64.98 -20.69 -42.20
CA ILE A 3 -63.54 -20.43 -42.22
C ILE A 3 -63.14 -19.80 -40.89
N LYS A 4 -62.51 -20.64 -40.03
CA LYS A 4 -61.91 -20.19 -38.72
C LYS A 4 -60.65 -19.39 -39.00
N MET A 5 -60.66 -18.16 -38.61
CA MET A 5 -59.49 -17.27 -38.54
C MET A 5 -58.71 -17.51 -37.25
N ARG A 6 -57.49 -18.02 -37.35
CA ARG A 6 -56.57 -18.21 -36.23
C ARG A 6 -55.78 -16.92 -35.98
N THR A 7 -56.03 -16.31 -34.85
CA THR A 7 -55.24 -15.18 -34.35
C THR A 7 -53.92 -15.71 -33.77
N VAL A 8 -52.79 -15.26 -34.31
CA VAL A 8 -51.46 -15.55 -33.77
C VAL A 8 -51.07 -14.38 -32.87
N PHE A 9 -50.99 -14.63 -31.56
CA PHE A 9 -50.40 -13.68 -30.60
C PHE A 9 -48.88 -13.81 -30.67
N GLY A 10 -48.20 -12.75 -31.16
CA GLY A 10 -46.77 -12.60 -31.09
C GLY A 10 -46.37 -12.07 -29.72
N PHE A 11 -45.66 -12.87 -28.96
CA PHE A 11 -44.95 -12.41 -27.75
C PHE A 11 -43.69 -11.67 -28.19
N ALA A 12 -43.67 -10.36 -28.04
CA ALA A 12 -42.45 -9.54 -28.12
C ALA A 12 -41.76 -9.63 -26.78
N GLY A 13 -40.76 -10.50 -26.67
CA GLY A 13 -39.85 -10.54 -25.54
C GLY A 13 -38.88 -9.38 -25.59
N ALA A 14 -39.01 -8.40 -24.69
CA ALA A 14 -38.03 -7.35 -24.49
C ALA A 14 -36.82 -7.97 -23.77
N LEU A 15 -35.72 -8.18 -24.50
CA LEU A 15 -34.40 -8.41 -23.91
C LEU A 15 -33.89 -7.10 -23.29
N LEU A 16 -34.04 -6.96 -21.98
CA LEU A 16 -33.24 -6.01 -21.20
C LEU A 16 -31.80 -6.50 -21.22
N GLY A 17 -30.98 -5.91 -22.08
CA GLY A 17 -29.55 -6.05 -22.06
C GLY A 17 -29.01 -5.32 -20.80
N LEU A 18 -28.65 -6.06 -19.75
CA LEU A 18 -27.75 -5.54 -18.72
C LEU A 18 -26.40 -5.26 -19.40
N ALA A 19 -26.15 -4.00 -19.71
CA ALA A 19 -24.80 -3.52 -19.95
C ALA A 19 -24.03 -3.60 -18.61
N ALA A 20 -23.37 -4.74 -18.38
CA ALA A 20 -22.30 -4.80 -17.40
C ALA A 20 -21.20 -3.87 -17.91
N ALA A 21 -21.04 -2.71 -17.25
CA ALA A 21 -19.89 -1.87 -17.44
C ALA A 21 -18.66 -2.75 -17.14
N ALA A 22 -17.92 -3.12 -18.18
CA ALA A 22 -16.62 -3.74 -18.05
C ALA A 22 -15.71 -2.69 -17.40
N CYS A 23 -15.61 -2.73 -16.07
CA CYS A 23 -14.50 -2.10 -15.36
C CYS A 23 -13.24 -2.75 -15.93
N ALA A 24 -12.43 -2.00 -16.67
CA ALA A 24 -11.17 -2.49 -17.18
C ALA A 24 -10.40 -3.05 -15.97
N ALA A 25 -10.06 -4.33 -16.02
CA ALA A 25 -9.33 -5.02 -14.97
C ALA A 25 -7.93 -4.39 -14.90
N GLN A 26 -7.79 -3.39 -14.05
CA GLN A 26 -6.52 -3.05 -13.44
C GLN A 26 -6.10 -4.30 -12.69
N GLY A 27 -4.82 -4.69 -12.76
CA GLY A 27 -4.35 -5.97 -12.25
C GLY A 27 -4.90 -6.25 -10.84
N GLY A 28 -5.38 -7.48 -10.60
CA GLY A 28 -6.03 -7.83 -9.35
C GLY A 28 -5.06 -7.77 -8.16
N LEU A 29 -5.61 -7.64 -6.96
CA LEU A 29 -4.85 -7.78 -5.71
C LEU A 29 -4.56 -9.27 -5.46
N ALA A 30 -3.33 -9.58 -5.05
CA ALA A 30 -2.90 -10.94 -4.70
C ALA A 30 -2.19 -10.95 -3.33
N LEU A 31 -2.60 -11.87 -2.47
CA LEU A 31 -1.95 -12.17 -1.18
C LEU A 31 -1.12 -13.44 -1.34
N LYS A 32 0.19 -13.37 -1.13
CA LYS A 32 1.14 -14.46 -1.32
C LYS A 32 1.90 -14.73 -0.04
N HIS A 33 1.91 -15.99 0.43
CA HIS A 33 2.73 -16.38 1.57
C HIS A 33 4.22 -16.25 1.23
N LEU A 34 4.99 -15.60 2.10
CA LEU A 34 6.43 -15.45 1.96
C LEU A 34 7.17 -16.42 2.88
N LYS A 35 7.15 -16.17 4.18
CA LYS A 35 7.73 -17.05 5.21
C LYS A 35 7.20 -16.70 6.60
N GLY A 36 7.09 -17.70 7.46
CA GLY A 36 6.55 -17.51 8.82
C GLY A 36 5.16 -16.91 8.81
N GLY A 37 4.96 -15.83 9.54
CA GLY A 37 3.71 -15.06 9.56
C GLY A 37 3.58 -14.03 8.42
N VAL A 38 4.62 -13.82 7.61
CA VAL A 38 4.67 -12.75 6.60
C VAL A 38 4.07 -13.20 5.28
N TYR A 39 3.13 -12.41 4.78
CA TYR A 39 2.55 -12.47 3.43
C TYR A 39 2.79 -11.17 2.71
N VAL A 40 3.09 -11.24 1.41
CA VAL A 40 3.20 -10.08 0.53
C VAL A 40 1.85 -9.83 -0.14
N VAL A 41 1.44 -8.59 -0.16
CA VAL A 41 0.30 -8.09 -0.94
C VAL A 41 0.87 -7.43 -2.17
N GLU A 42 0.45 -7.87 -3.35
CA GLU A 42 0.71 -7.19 -4.62
C GLU A 42 -0.61 -6.61 -5.11
N ASP A 43 -0.74 -5.28 -5.12
CA ASP A 43 -1.95 -4.58 -5.55
C ASP A 43 -1.73 -3.95 -6.93
N GLY A 44 -2.38 -4.51 -7.93
CA GLY A 44 -2.35 -4.02 -9.30
C GLY A 44 -3.24 -2.83 -9.59
N TYR A 45 -3.90 -2.25 -8.57
CA TYR A 45 -4.84 -1.13 -8.74
C TYR A 45 -4.18 0.08 -9.42
N TYR A 46 -3.03 0.51 -8.90
CA TYR A 46 -2.23 1.58 -9.50
C TYR A 46 -0.76 1.46 -9.11
N ALA A 47 0.15 1.64 -10.08
CA ALA A 47 1.61 1.62 -9.89
C ALA A 47 2.15 0.36 -9.18
N LYS A 48 1.44 -0.79 -9.25
CA LYS A 48 1.80 -2.07 -8.62
C LYS A 48 2.31 -1.85 -7.18
N GLU A 49 1.41 -1.46 -6.32
CA GLU A 49 1.70 -1.25 -4.90
C GLU A 49 1.92 -2.58 -4.18
N ASN A 50 2.90 -2.62 -3.26
CA ASN A 50 3.13 -3.78 -2.40
C ASN A 50 2.96 -3.39 -0.93
N SER A 51 2.18 -4.17 -0.21
CA SER A 51 1.92 -4.09 1.23
C SER A 51 2.27 -5.42 1.91
N VAL A 52 2.11 -5.50 3.22
CA VAL A 52 2.41 -6.71 3.99
C VAL A 52 1.24 -7.08 4.89
N VAL A 53 0.97 -8.37 5.00
CA VAL A 53 0.10 -8.94 6.03
C VAL A 53 0.94 -9.82 6.93
N TYR A 54 0.85 -9.60 8.24
CA TYR A 54 1.46 -10.46 9.25
C TYR A 54 0.39 -11.23 10.02
N VAL A 55 0.42 -12.55 9.89
CA VAL A 55 -0.46 -13.46 10.64
C VAL A 55 0.25 -13.88 11.92
N GLY A 56 -0.02 -13.15 13.00
CA GLY A 56 0.57 -13.40 14.31
C GLY A 56 -0.10 -14.55 15.08
N ALA A 57 0.24 -14.70 16.37
CA ALA A 57 -0.31 -15.76 17.20
C ALA A 57 -1.83 -15.60 17.44
N GLU A 58 -2.28 -14.39 17.75
CA GLU A 58 -3.66 -14.11 18.15
C GLU A 58 -4.46 -13.35 17.09
N HIS A 59 -3.80 -12.47 16.33
CA HIS A 59 -4.46 -11.61 15.36
C HIS A 59 -3.58 -11.32 14.14
N VAL A 60 -4.18 -10.69 13.14
CA VAL A 60 -3.53 -10.23 11.91
C VAL A 60 -3.24 -8.73 12.02
N THR A 61 -2.03 -8.33 11.61
CA THR A 61 -1.64 -6.93 11.37
C THR A 61 -1.40 -6.73 9.88
N VAL A 62 -2.01 -5.71 9.29
CA VAL A 62 -1.77 -5.26 7.91
C VAL A 62 -0.82 -4.07 7.94
N VAL A 63 0.19 -4.03 7.08
CA VAL A 63 1.11 -2.90 6.93
C VAL A 63 0.95 -2.32 5.53
N GLY A 64 0.38 -1.12 5.46
CA GLY A 64 -0.15 -0.51 4.23
C GLY A 64 -1.63 -0.82 4.05
N ALA A 65 -2.49 0.21 4.16
CA ALA A 65 -3.94 0.04 4.13
C ALA A 65 -4.52 -0.19 2.72
N THR A 66 -3.66 -0.24 1.69
CA THR A 66 -4.01 -0.26 0.27
C THR A 66 -4.63 1.06 -0.25
N TRP A 67 -4.90 1.13 -1.58
CA TRP A 67 -5.31 2.35 -2.27
C TRP A 67 -6.70 2.87 -1.91
N THR A 68 -7.65 1.97 -1.71
CA THR A 68 -9.07 2.35 -1.57
C THR A 68 -9.79 1.42 -0.59
N PRO A 69 -11.00 1.80 -0.10
CA PRO A 69 -11.85 0.88 0.65
C PRO A 69 -12.18 -0.42 -0.10
N ASP A 70 -12.22 -0.40 -1.43
CA ASP A 70 -12.54 -1.60 -2.22
C ASP A 70 -11.34 -2.55 -2.31
N THR A 71 -10.12 -2.04 -2.53
CA THR A 71 -8.91 -2.86 -2.49
C THR A 71 -8.66 -3.41 -1.08
N ALA A 72 -8.95 -2.63 -0.03
CA ALA A 72 -8.91 -3.09 1.36
C ALA A 72 -9.93 -4.21 1.65
N ARG A 73 -11.15 -4.11 1.11
CA ARG A 73 -12.17 -5.17 1.22
C ARG A 73 -11.72 -6.46 0.55
N GLU A 74 -11.13 -6.36 -0.63
CA GLU A 74 -10.60 -7.52 -1.35
C GLU A 74 -9.44 -8.16 -0.58
N LEU A 75 -8.51 -7.37 -0.05
CA LEU A 75 -7.45 -7.88 0.82
C LEU A 75 -8.01 -8.59 2.06
N ALA A 76 -8.98 -8.00 2.74
CA ALA A 76 -9.62 -8.63 3.89
C ALA A 76 -10.28 -9.96 3.54
N ARG A 77 -10.90 -10.08 2.36
CA ARG A 77 -11.46 -11.34 1.85
C ARG A 77 -10.38 -12.40 1.67
N GLN A 78 -9.22 -12.03 1.11
CA GLN A 78 -8.10 -12.96 0.92
C GLN A 78 -7.45 -13.35 2.25
N ILE A 79 -7.32 -12.44 3.20
CA ILE A 79 -6.84 -12.76 4.57
C ILE A 79 -7.74 -13.80 5.22
N ARG A 80 -9.07 -13.65 5.15
CA ARG A 80 -10.03 -14.62 5.71
C ARG A 80 -9.98 -15.99 5.04
N ALA A 81 -9.44 -16.09 3.83
CA ALA A 81 -9.24 -17.38 3.17
C ALA A 81 -8.00 -18.13 3.69
N VAL A 82 -7.09 -17.46 4.39
CA VAL A 82 -5.85 -18.05 4.92
C VAL A 82 -5.86 -18.19 6.46
N THR A 83 -6.72 -17.43 7.17
CA THR A 83 -6.80 -17.50 8.63
C THR A 83 -8.15 -16.99 9.16
N ASP A 84 -8.64 -17.61 10.24
CA ASP A 84 -9.83 -17.17 10.98
C ASP A 84 -9.51 -16.09 12.05
N LYS A 85 -8.23 -15.75 12.25
CA LYS A 85 -7.82 -14.75 13.23
C LYS A 85 -8.36 -13.36 12.88
N PRO A 86 -8.75 -12.54 13.88
CA PRO A 86 -9.25 -11.21 13.62
C PRO A 86 -8.15 -10.31 13.01
N ILE A 87 -8.53 -9.47 12.06
CA ILE A 87 -7.67 -8.39 11.58
C ILE A 87 -7.82 -7.26 12.60
N ALA A 88 -6.83 -7.10 13.48
CA ALA A 88 -6.93 -6.20 14.61
C ALA A 88 -6.25 -4.84 14.40
N GLU A 89 -5.19 -4.81 13.60
CA GLU A 89 -4.37 -3.62 13.42
C GLU A 89 -4.00 -3.40 11.95
N VAL A 90 -3.97 -2.13 11.56
CA VAL A 90 -3.48 -1.69 10.25
C VAL A 90 -2.49 -0.55 10.45
N VAL A 91 -1.26 -0.73 10.01
CA VAL A 91 -0.21 0.28 10.09
C VAL A 91 -0.22 1.13 8.83
N ASN A 92 -0.30 2.46 8.98
CA ASN A 92 0.02 3.37 7.90
C ASN A 92 1.51 3.71 7.93
N PRO A 93 2.32 3.18 7.02
CA PRO A 93 3.77 3.40 7.03
C PRO A 93 4.20 4.74 6.41
N ASN A 94 3.28 5.45 5.78
CA ASN A 94 3.32 6.86 5.42
C ASN A 94 1.90 7.37 5.14
N TYR A 95 1.76 8.68 4.84
CA TYR A 95 0.47 9.35 4.67
C TYR A 95 -0.11 9.29 3.24
N HIS A 96 0.58 8.69 2.27
CA HIS A 96 0.09 8.64 0.89
C HIS A 96 -1.12 7.71 0.72
N PRO A 97 -1.95 7.95 -0.32
CA PRO A 97 -3.17 7.19 -0.54
C PRO A 97 -2.98 5.68 -0.73
N ASP A 98 -1.86 5.25 -1.31
CA ASP A 98 -1.51 3.83 -1.46
C ASP A 98 -1.24 3.12 -0.13
N ARG A 99 -1.03 3.89 0.96
CA ARG A 99 -0.75 3.38 2.31
C ARG A 99 -1.86 3.63 3.31
N ALA A 100 -2.81 4.53 3.00
CA ALA A 100 -3.83 4.96 3.92
C ALA A 100 -5.24 5.04 3.32
N GLY A 101 -5.40 4.87 2.00
CA GLY A 101 -6.68 5.03 1.31
C GLY A 101 -7.76 4.03 1.75
N GLY A 102 -7.37 2.84 2.19
CA GLY A 102 -8.27 1.81 2.73
C GLY A 102 -8.70 2.01 4.18
N ASN A 103 -8.18 3.00 4.92
CA ASN A 103 -8.39 3.17 6.36
C ASN A 103 -9.87 3.11 6.78
N ALA A 104 -10.75 3.78 6.02
CA ALA A 104 -12.18 3.81 6.34
C ALA A 104 -12.82 2.41 6.34
N TYR A 105 -12.43 1.55 5.41
CA TYR A 105 -12.89 0.17 5.39
C TYR A 105 -12.37 -0.63 6.59
N TRP A 106 -11.07 -0.54 6.88
CA TRP A 106 -10.47 -1.26 8.01
C TRP A 106 -11.13 -0.89 9.34
N LYS A 107 -11.39 0.40 9.58
CA LYS A 107 -12.16 0.84 10.75
C LYS A 107 -13.58 0.26 10.78
N SER A 108 -14.24 0.18 9.63
CA SER A 108 -15.62 -0.33 9.54
C SER A 108 -15.76 -1.79 9.96
N ILE A 109 -14.67 -2.57 9.88
CA ILE A 109 -14.64 -3.97 10.33
C ILE A 109 -14.01 -4.15 11.72
N GLY A 110 -13.72 -3.04 12.44
CA GLY A 110 -13.20 -3.05 13.81
C GLY A 110 -11.67 -3.09 13.92
N ALA A 111 -10.92 -3.02 12.84
CA ALA A 111 -9.47 -2.91 12.90
C ALA A 111 -9.04 -1.50 13.35
N ARG A 112 -7.99 -1.43 14.16
CA ARG A 112 -7.42 -0.18 14.65
C ARG A 112 -6.33 0.30 13.69
N ILE A 113 -6.42 1.54 13.25
CA ILE A 113 -5.38 2.17 12.44
C ILE A 113 -4.28 2.71 13.36
N VAL A 114 -3.04 2.33 13.06
CA VAL A 114 -1.84 2.67 13.85
C VAL A 114 -0.84 3.40 12.93
N SER A 115 -0.23 4.46 13.43
CA SER A 115 0.86 5.17 12.72
C SER A 115 1.82 5.84 13.70
N THR A 116 2.88 6.44 13.17
CA THR A 116 3.61 7.48 13.91
C THR A 116 2.75 8.74 13.99
N ARG A 117 3.01 9.59 15.01
CA ARG A 117 2.40 10.92 15.10
C ARG A 117 2.73 11.77 13.87
N GLN A 118 3.95 11.64 13.36
CA GLN A 118 4.36 12.36 12.15
C GLN A 118 3.49 12.00 10.95
N THR A 119 3.19 10.72 10.73
CA THR A 119 2.27 10.28 9.65
C THR A 119 0.87 10.86 9.86
N ALA A 120 0.34 10.81 11.08
CA ALA A 120 -0.98 11.39 11.37
C ALA A 120 -1.01 12.91 11.12
N ASP A 121 0.06 13.62 11.46
CA ASP A 121 0.19 15.06 11.23
C ASP A 121 0.31 15.40 9.74
N GLU A 122 1.02 14.61 8.94
CA GLU A 122 1.07 14.77 7.49
C GLU A 122 -0.31 14.47 6.87
N MET A 123 -1.05 13.46 7.34
CA MET A 123 -2.43 13.22 6.90
C MET A 123 -3.35 14.42 7.20
N ARG A 124 -3.25 15.01 8.38
CA ARG A 124 -4.07 16.19 8.73
C ARG A 124 -3.80 17.38 7.84
N ARG A 125 -2.53 17.59 7.46
CA ARG A 125 -2.09 18.76 6.70
C ARG A 125 -2.22 18.60 5.18
N GLY A 126 -1.92 17.42 4.66
CA GLY A 126 -1.66 17.19 3.24
C GLY A 126 -2.57 16.19 2.54
N TRP A 127 -3.55 15.59 3.22
CA TRP A 127 -4.36 14.51 2.62
C TRP A 127 -5.07 14.93 1.33
N ASP A 128 -5.76 16.06 1.34
CA ASP A 128 -6.50 16.54 0.17
C ASP A 128 -5.57 16.82 -1.03
N GLU A 129 -4.35 17.30 -0.75
CA GLU A 129 -3.34 17.55 -1.77
C GLU A 129 -2.86 16.25 -2.42
N VAL A 130 -2.50 15.22 -1.62
CA VAL A 130 -2.02 13.95 -2.17
C VAL A 130 -3.12 13.16 -2.87
N VAL A 131 -4.37 13.26 -2.42
CA VAL A 131 -5.54 12.72 -3.14
C VAL A 131 -5.71 13.44 -4.48
N ALA A 132 -5.67 14.76 -4.50
CA ALA A 132 -5.74 15.54 -5.73
C ALA A 132 -4.56 15.24 -6.67
N PHE A 133 -3.36 15.05 -6.14
CA PHE A 133 -2.19 14.62 -6.91
C PHE A 133 -2.41 13.24 -7.54
N THR A 134 -2.89 12.26 -6.77
CA THR A 134 -3.20 10.91 -7.25
C THR A 134 -4.22 10.97 -8.38
N ARG A 135 -5.27 11.78 -8.25
CA ARG A 135 -6.30 11.96 -9.27
C ARG A 135 -5.81 12.59 -10.57
N ARG A 136 -4.70 13.33 -10.56
CA ARG A 136 -4.06 13.80 -11.83
C ARG A 136 -3.46 12.65 -12.63
N GLY A 137 -2.90 11.64 -11.97
CA GLY A 137 -2.36 10.44 -12.62
C GLY A 137 -3.40 9.32 -12.83
N LEU A 138 -4.47 9.32 -12.03
CA LEU A 138 -5.55 8.35 -12.05
C LEU A 138 -6.89 9.09 -11.89
N PRO A 139 -7.49 9.61 -12.97
CA PRO A 139 -8.70 10.44 -12.91
C PRO A 139 -9.90 9.79 -12.20
N ASP A 140 -10.02 8.46 -12.29
CA ASP A 140 -11.09 7.68 -11.65
C ASP A 140 -10.82 7.38 -10.17
N TYR A 141 -9.68 7.81 -9.62
CA TYR A 141 -9.41 7.64 -8.20
C TYR A 141 -10.44 8.40 -7.36
N PRO A 142 -11.08 7.76 -6.36
CA PRO A 142 -12.13 8.40 -5.58
C PRO A 142 -11.61 9.59 -4.77
N ALA A 143 -12.45 10.60 -4.56
CA ALA A 143 -12.18 11.71 -3.66
C ALA A 143 -12.36 11.23 -2.20
N LEU A 144 -11.39 10.51 -1.67
CA LEU A 144 -11.45 9.93 -0.34
C LEU A 144 -11.28 11.00 0.74
N PRO A 145 -12.21 11.11 1.69
CA PRO A 145 -11.99 11.93 2.88
C PRO A 145 -10.86 11.34 3.74
N VAL A 146 -10.16 12.18 4.48
CA VAL A 146 -9.15 11.72 5.42
C VAL A 146 -9.75 10.79 6.48
N SER A 147 -9.10 9.66 6.71
CA SER A 147 -9.44 8.73 7.79
C SER A 147 -8.21 8.53 8.68
N LEU A 148 -8.11 9.37 9.71
CA LEU A 148 -6.94 9.47 10.59
C LEU A 148 -6.68 8.18 11.37
N PRO A 149 -5.43 7.91 11.80
CA PRO A 149 -5.11 6.83 12.73
C PRO A 149 -5.86 6.92 14.05
N ASP A 150 -6.15 5.76 14.65
CA ASP A 150 -6.78 5.66 15.98
C ASP A 150 -5.73 5.68 17.09
N ARG A 151 -4.49 5.25 16.76
CA ARG A 151 -3.35 5.26 17.66
C ARG A 151 -2.13 5.87 16.99
N GLU A 152 -1.58 6.90 17.61
CA GLU A 152 -0.43 7.66 17.15
C GLU A 152 0.75 7.44 18.10
N HIS A 153 1.80 6.78 17.62
CA HIS A 153 3.03 6.59 18.35
C HIS A 153 3.93 7.84 18.21
N PRO A 154 4.58 8.28 19.30
CA PRO A 154 5.43 9.47 19.24
C PRO A 154 6.71 9.30 18.40
N GLY A 155 7.11 8.07 18.13
CA GLY A 155 8.28 7.66 17.35
C GLY A 155 8.16 6.21 16.94
N ASP A 156 9.29 5.50 16.94
CA ASP A 156 9.36 4.07 16.65
C ASP A 156 8.48 3.26 17.59
N PHE A 157 7.97 2.14 17.10
CA PHE A 157 7.07 1.29 17.88
C PHE A 157 7.17 -0.19 17.48
N GLU A 158 6.71 -1.04 18.37
CA GLU A 158 6.64 -2.47 18.17
C GLU A 158 5.19 -2.97 18.32
N LEU A 159 4.83 -4.00 17.56
CA LEU A 159 3.56 -4.72 17.64
C LEU A 159 3.82 -6.22 17.73
N GLN A 160 2.79 -7.00 18.07
CA GLN A 160 2.87 -8.46 18.12
C GLN A 160 4.06 -8.96 18.98
N ASP A 161 4.26 -8.37 20.18
CA ASP A 161 5.35 -8.69 21.09
C ASP A 161 6.76 -8.62 20.45
N GLY A 162 7.00 -7.52 19.70
CA GLY A 162 8.29 -7.27 19.04
C GLY A 162 8.52 -8.04 17.74
N ARG A 163 7.51 -8.78 17.25
CA ARG A 163 7.59 -9.46 15.95
C ARG A 163 7.50 -8.51 14.77
N ILE A 164 6.94 -7.34 14.99
CA ILE A 164 6.85 -6.24 14.03
C ILE A 164 7.51 -5.03 14.66
N LYS A 165 8.56 -4.51 14.03
CA LYS A 165 9.28 -3.30 14.47
C LYS A 165 9.17 -2.24 13.39
N ALA A 166 8.51 -1.13 13.73
CA ALA A 166 8.29 0.01 12.85
C ALA A 166 9.19 1.17 13.29
N PHE A 167 9.98 1.74 12.39
CA PHE A 167 10.97 2.75 12.74
C PHE A 167 11.22 3.77 11.63
N HIS A 168 11.60 4.98 12.04
CA HIS A 168 11.88 6.11 11.16
C HIS A 168 13.37 6.46 11.19
N LEU A 169 14.03 6.47 10.04
CA LEU A 169 15.45 6.78 9.92
C LEU A 169 15.75 8.15 9.29
N GLY A 170 14.72 8.93 9.03
CA GLY A 170 14.83 10.24 8.40
C GLY A 170 13.89 10.39 7.21
N ALA A 171 13.74 11.61 6.71
CA ALA A 171 12.95 11.88 5.53
C ALA A 171 13.52 11.15 4.30
N ALA A 172 12.64 10.68 3.42
CA ALA A 172 13.00 9.92 2.23
C ALA A 172 12.02 10.21 1.10
N HIS A 173 11.24 9.20 0.63
CA HIS A 173 10.16 9.39 -0.33
C HIS A 173 9.07 10.34 0.18
N THR A 174 8.84 10.31 1.48
CA THR A 174 8.06 11.29 2.25
C THR A 174 8.81 11.61 3.54
N ARG A 175 8.39 12.66 4.25
CA ARG A 175 9.03 13.05 5.52
C ARG A 175 8.75 12.07 6.66
N ASP A 176 7.60 11.40 6.61
CA ASP A 176 7.05 10.56 7.65
C ASP A 176 7.27 9.06 7.41
N GLY A 177 7.79 8.68 6.24
CA GLY A 177 7.91 7.29 5.82
C GLY A 177 8.74 6.44 6.79
N ILE A 178 8.17 5.31 7.24
CA ILE A 178 8.84 4.34 8.11
C ILE A 178 9.18 3.06 7.36
N PHE A 179 10.19 2.36 7.87
CA PHE A 179 10.47 0.95 7.56
C PHE A 179 9.74 0.05 8.56
N VAL A 180 9.45 -1.18 8.14
CA VAL A 180 8.91 -2.19 9.06
C VAL A 180 9.72 -3.47 8.93
N HIS A 181 10.29 -3.92 10.06
CA HIS A 181 11.11 -5.12 10.14
C HIS A 181 10.36 -6.24 10.84
N PHE A 182 10.48 -7.45 10.31
CA PHE A 182 9.97 -8.70 10.87
C PHE A 182 11.17 -9.56 11.26
N PRO A 183 11.68 -9.42 12.51
CA PRO A 183 12.98 -9.98 12.90
C PRO A 183 13.06 -11.48 12.78
N GLN A 184 11.99 -12.20 13.14
CA GLN A 184 11.99 -13.66 13.12
C GLN A 184 12.00 -14.23 11.70
N GLU A 185 11.36 -13.56 10.80
CA GLU A 185 11.31 -13.91 9.39
C GLU A 185 12.49 -13.33 8.60
N ARG A 186 13.28 -12.43 9.20
CA ARG A 186 14.39 -11.72 8.56
C ARG A 186 13.94 -10.96 7.32
N VAL A 187 12.78 -10.30 7.42
CA VAL A 187 12.17 -9.54 6.33
C VAL A 187 12.15 -8.06 6.69
N LEU A 188 12.58 -7.21 5.76
CA LEU A 188 12.41 -5.77 5.82
C LEU A 188 11.36 -5.32 4.80
N TYR A 189 10.32 -4.64 5.24
CA TYR A 189 9.43 -3.91 4.34
C TYR A 189 9.95 -2.49 4.14
N GLY A 190 10.34 -2.21 2.90
CA GLY A 190 10.94 -0.93 2.51
C GLY A 190 9.94 0.18 2.26
N ASN A 191 8.62 -0.09 2.31
CA ASN A 191 7.58 0.90 2.02
C ASN A 191 7.85 1.62 0.67
N CYS A 192 7.32 2.81 0.42
CA CYS A 192 7.63 3.63 -0.76
C CYS A 192 9.09 4.13 -0.79
N ILE A 193 9.88 3.85 0.26
CA ILE A 193 11.28 4.27 0.37
C ILE A 193 12.19 3.38 -0.50
N LEU A 194 11.95 2.08 -0.58
CA LEU A 194 12.74 1.14 -1.38
C LEU A 194 11.94 0.60 -2.56
N LYS A 195 12.46 0.74 -3.76
CA LYS A 195 11.87 0.23 -5.00
C LYS A 195 12.94 0.13 -6.09
N GLN A 196 12.64 -0.54 -7.19
CA GLN A 196 13.58 -0.77 -8.31
C GLN A 196 13.83 0.47 -9.14
N GLU A 197 12.87 1.39 -9.20
CA GLU A 197 12.92 2.61 -10.00
C GLU A 197 12.72 3.83 -9.11
N LEU A 198 13.17 5.00 -9.56
CA LEU A 198 13.01 6.25 -8.81
C LEU A 198 11.53 6.54 -8.48
N GLY A 199 10.64 6.28 -9.45
CA GLY A 199 9.25 6.61 -9.33
C GLY A 199 9.01 8.12 -9.16
N ASN A 200 7.91 8.48 -8.51
CA ASN A 200 7.60 9.88 -8.24
C ASN A 200 8.42 10.38 -7.03
N LEU A 201 9.07 11.52 -7.20
CA LEU A 201 9.89 12.17 -6.17
C LEU A 201 9.33 13.53 -5.71
N SER A 202 8.09 13.88 -6.10
CA SER A 202 7.51 15.21 -5.80
C SER A 202 7.40 15.53 -4.31
N TYR A 203 7.30 14.50 -3.46
CA TYR A 203 7.21 14.63 -2.00
C TYR A 203 8.49 14.20 -1.28
N ALA A 204 9.54 13.83 -2.05
CA ALA A 204 10.78 13.34 -1.50
C ALA A 204 11.69 14.47 -1.00
N ASP A 205 12.38 14.22 0.10
CA ASP A 205 13.50 15.05 0.54
C ASP A 205 14.80 14.51 -0.07
N LEU A 206 15.18 15.00 -1.25
CA LEU A 206 16.33 14.51 -2.00
C LEU A 206 17.69 14.77 -1.30
N ASN A 207 17.74 15.68 -0.33
CA ASN A 207 18.95 15.93 0.46
C ASN A 207 19.11 14.93 1.61
N GLU A 208 17.99 14.51 2.22
CA GLU A 208 17.99 13.58 3.36
C GLU A 208 17.88 12.11 2.91
N TYR A 209 17.20 11.83 1.82
CA TYR A 209 16.94 10.47 1.35
C TYR A 209 18.19 9.58 1.27
N PRO A 210 19.33 10.01 0.66
CA PRO A 210 20.55 9.20 0.64
C PRO A 210 21.08 8.88 2.04
N LYS A 211 20.96 9.84 2.98
CA LYS A 211 21.40 9.66 4.37
C LYS A 211 20.49 8.69 5.14
N THR A 212 19.19 8.74 4.88
CA THR A 212 18.22 7.78 5.43
C THR A 212 18.56 6.35 5.03
N LEU A 213 18.91 6.12 3.76
CA LEU A 213 19.35 4.81 3.29
C LEU A 213 20.70 4.40 3.87
N GLU A 214 21.61 5.34 4.08
CA GLU A 214 22.89 5.03 4.74
C GLU A 214 22.67 4.63 6.22
N ARG A 215 21.78 5.30 6.97
CA ARG A 215 21.41 4.89 8.32
C ARG A 215 20.80 3.49 8.34
N LEU A 216 19.99 3.14 7.33
CA LEU A 216 19.46 1.77 7.22
C LEU A 216 20.59 0.75 7.05
N LYS A 217 21.59 1.00 6.22
CA LYS A 217 22.75 0.12 6.04
C LYS A 217 23.57 -0.06 7.33
N LEU A 218 23.66 1.01 8.11
CA LEU A 218 24.42 1.03 9.38
C LEU A 218 23.60 0.51 10.58
N SER A 219 22.32 0.17 10.40
CA SER A 219 21.41 -0.15 11.51
C SER A 219 21.61 -1.55 12.11
N GLU A 220 22.52 -2.38 11.58
CA GLU A 220 22.79 -3.75 12.05
C GLU A 220 21.55 -4.66 12.10
N LEU A 221 20.48 -4.30 11.38
CA LEU A 221 19.28 -5.13 11.31
C LEU A 221 19.56 -6.41 10.52
N ASP A 222 19.13 -7.53 11.08
CA ASP A 222 19.27 -8.83 10.43
C ASP A 222 18.08 -9.11 9.50
N PHE A 223 18.29 -8.98 8.20
CA PHE A 223 17.32 -9.35 7.16
C PHE A 223 18.03 -9.86 5.90
N ASP A 224 17.42 -10.80 5.23
CA ASP A 224 17.86 -11.35 3.95
C ASP A 224 16.88 -11.09 2.81
N THR A 225 15.70 -10.58 3.13
CA THR A 225 14.63 -10.29 2.18
C THR A 225 14.11 -8.89 2.38
N VAL A 226 13.98 -8.14 1.29
CA VAL A 226 13.39 -6.80 1.25
C VAL A 226 12.09 -6.87 0.42
N ILE A 227 10.98 -6.41 1.02
CA ILE A 227 9.75 -6.18 0.28
C ILE A 227 9.77 -4.72 -0.17
N ALA A 228 9.87 -4.51 -1.48
CA ALA A 228 9.82 -3.19 -2.10
C ALA A 228 8.39 -2.62 -2.06
N GLY A 229 8.26 -1.29 -2.00
CA GLY A 229 6.94 -0.66 -1.92
C GLY A 229 6.13 -0.68 -3.22
N HIS A 230 6.79 -0.86 -4.37
CA HIS A 230 6.17 -0.89 -5.69
C HIS A 230 6.92 -1.82 -6.65
N LEU A 231 6.27 -2.18 -7.75
CA LEU A 231 6.77 -3.03 -8.84
C LEU A 231 7.01 -4.47 -8.35
N ASP A 232 8.16 -5.06 -8.69
CA ASP A 232 8.46 -6.39 -8.19
C ASP A 232 8.68 -6.35 -6.68
N ALA A 233 7.97 -7.21 -5.97
CA ALA A 233 7.88 -7.11 -4.52
C ALA A 233 9.15 -7.57 -3.80
N LEU A 234 9.82 -8.63 -4.28
CA LEU A 234 10.85 -9.35 -3.52
C LEU A 234 12.25 -9.10 -4.04
N HIS A 235 13.14 -8.69 -3.12
CA HIS A 235 14.55 -8.41 -3.36
C HIS A 235 15.40 -8.87 -2.18
N GLY A 236 16.71 -8.88 -2.37
CA GLY A 236 17.69 -8.95 -1.30
C GLY A 236 18.09 -7.56 -0.78
N PRO A 237 19.00 -7.49 0.19
CA PRO A 237 19.52 -6.25 0.77
C PRO A 237 20.19 -5.31 -0.25
N GLU A 238 20.66 -5.83 -1.38
CA GLU A 238 21.28 -5.08 -2.49
C GLU A 238 20.34 -4.03 -3.11
N LEU A 239 19.04 -4.12 -2.89
CA LEU A 239 18.07 -3.11 -3.32
C LEU A 239 18.38 -1.74 -2.71
N ILE A 240 18.94 -1.68 -1.50
CA ILE A 240 19.32 -0.42 -0.84
C ILE A 240 20.41 0.27 -1.64
N ASP A 241 21.48 -0.45 -1.99
CA ASP A 241 22.58 0.09 -2.80
C ASP A 241 22.12 0.46 -4.22
N HIS A 242 21.22 -0.35 -4.77
CA HIS A 242 20.63 -0.05 -6.08
C HIS A 242 19.89 1.29 -6.05
N TYR A 243 19.02 1.49 -5.05
CA TYR A 243 18.22 2.72 -4.95
C TYR A 243 19.11 3.95 -4.63
N GLN A 244 20.15 3.80 -3.81
CA GLN A 244 21.14 4.86 -3.60
C GLN A 244 21.83 5.30 -4.91
N ARG A 245 22.19 4.34 -5.79
CA ARG A 245 22.76 4.66 -7.11
C ARG A 245 21.78 5.41 -8.02
N LEU A 246 20.48 5.07 -7.96
CA LEU A 246 19.45 5.79 -8.70
C LEU A 246 19.34 7.25 -8.26
N LEU A 247 19.28 7.50 -6.94
CA LEU A 247 19.22 8.84 -6.37
C LEU A 247 20.47 9.67 -6.73
N LYS A 248 21.65 9.06 -6.70
CA LYS A 248 22.91 9.73 -7.06
C LYS A 248 22.91 10.14 -8.54
N ARG A 249 22.45 9.27 -9.45
CA ARG A 249 22.34 9.61 -10.88
C ARG A 249 21.36 10.77 -11.08
N GLN A 250 20.17 10.69 -10.49
CA GLN A 250 19.18 11.76 -10.56
C GLN A 250 19.74 13.13 -10.10
N ALA A 251 20.53 13.15 -9.03
CA ALA A 251 21.16 14.38 -8.55
C ALA A 251 22.20 14.93 -9.52
N SER A 252 22.97 14.03 -10.17
CA SER A 252 23.98 14.41 -11.18
C SER A 252 23.32 14.98 -12.45
N ASP A 253 22.27 14.34 -12.95
CA ASP A 253 21.53 14.77 -14.14
C ASP A 253 20.87 16.14 -13.90
N ALA A 254 20.22 16.33 -12.75
CA ALA A 254 19.65 17.62 -12.35
C ALA A 254 20.68 18.74 -12.13
N ALA A 255 21.94 18.42 -11.83
CA ALA A 255 23.04 19.39 -11.76
C ALA A 255 23.54 19.78 -13.15
N ALA A 256 23.63 18.81 -14.08
CA ALA A 256 24.04 19.05 -15.47
C ALA A 256 23.04 19.91 -16.27
N GLU A 257 21.72 19.74 -16.00
CA GLU A 257 20.67 20.56 -16.64
C GLU A 257 20.64 22.02 -16.17
N ARG A 258 21.30 22.35 -15.05
CA ARG A 258 21.38 23.72 -14.50
C ARG A 258 22.66 24.45 -14.84
N SER A 259 23.65 23.77 -15.44
CA SER A 259 24.92 24.32 -15.88
C SER A 259 24.91 24.72 -17.36
#